data_14e3b2708573b4c9ad972a8d948a216d
#
_entry.id   14e3b2708573b4c9ad972a8d948a216d
#
_cell.length_a   1.000
_cell.length_b   1.000
_cell.length_c   1.000
_cell.angle_alpha   90.00
_cell.angle_beta   90.00
_cell.angle_gamma   90.00
#
_symmetry.space_group_name_H-M   'P 1'
#
loop_
_entity.id
_entity.type
_entity.pdbx_description
1 polymer ?
#
loop_
_entity_poly.entity_id
_entity_poly.type
_entity_poly.pdbx_seq_one_letter_code
_entity_poly.pdbx_strand_id
1 'polypeptide(L)'
;MLQLLSLKDFVIVPSLVVEASSGLTCLTGETGAGKSILIDALELVLGARSDTGLIREGAQRTEVCAEFDVTPRVKKWLSSAGLDETDIVILRRTVDIKGRSRAWINATPVTVSQIRELGERLVDIHGQHAHQSLLKTSYQLQLIDGFGGTQPLRLAVREAWLEWQERVRLLNQATQNVEQQQAEAERLGWINELFDELDPREGQWEELSKEHSLLSNGAEIVSHIRAAADALSQGDVTAVGLTMQAQADLSAAAKFDPELAQYEESLSEASAILEDISRDLSHHLDRFNVDESRFAEIDERLSMYWKLSRKLHRAPEDLFAYRLEVKARLEELAENADIELLEENEKRAKEVFLKRAAALTQARMKAAQDLSKAVTDEMQHLSMTGGCLQITLPKCDPWAGGMERCEFLVSGHAGATPRPLTKVASGGELARISLAIAVITAQITPVPTLIFDEVDSGIGGAVAEVVGRLLRRLGHNRQVLCVTHLPQVAACANNQWLVQKETHDEVTTSSLRPLSDEERIREIARMAGGLQITDATLKSAQELIESAKRADGNVDKN
;
A
#
# COMPACT_ATOMS: atom_id res chain seq x y z
N MET A 1 22.91 -27.98 7.58
CA MET A 1 24.16 -27.63 6.88
C MET A 1 24.02 -28.04 5.44
N LEU A 2 24.74 -27.40 4.51
CA LEU A 2 24.81 -27.84 3.11
C LEU A 2 25.57 -29.17 3.05
N GLN A 3 24.98 -30.19 2.43
CA GLN A 3 25.60 -31.49 2.26
C GLN A 3 26.19 -31.66 0.87
N LEU A 4 25.41 -31.27 -0.16
CA LEU A 4 25.82 -31.45 -1.55
C LEU A 4 25.31 -30.26 -2.38
N LEU A 5 26.17 -29.82 -3.33
CA LEU A 5 25.78 -28.85 -4.35
C LEU A 5 26.11 -29.44 -5.73
N SER A 6 25.10 -29.45 -6.60
CA SER A 6 25.24 -29.93 -7.98
C SER A 6 24.83 -28.84 -8.95
N LEU A 7 25.66 -28.60 -9.94
CA LEU A 7 25.46 -27.63 -11.02
C LEU A 7 25.50 -28.34 -12.37
N LYS A 8 24.65 -27.93 -13.28
CA LYS A 8 24.65 -28.37 -14.66
C LYS A 8 24.43 -27.19 -15.60
N ASP A 9 25.38 -27.03 -16.55
CA ASP A 9 25.36 -25.98 -17.56
C ASP A 9 25.18 -24.57 -16.97
N PHE A 10 25.97 -24.26 -15.92
CA PHE A 10 25.92 -23.00 -15.18
C PHE A 10 27.13 -22.12 -15.50
N VAL A 11 26.92 -20.96 -16.10
CA VAL A 11 27.92 -19.97 -16.57
C VAL A 11 29.00 -20.64 -17.43
N ILE A 12 30.15 -21.01 -16.86
CA ILE A 12 31.28 -21.71 -17.54
C ILE A 12 31.49 -23.13 -17.01
N VAL A 13 30.57 -23.61 -16.13
CA VAL A 13 30.66 -24.94 -15.53
C VAL A 13 29.71 -25.90 -16.27
N PRO A 14 30.23 -26.90 -17.00
CA PRO A 14 29.36 -27.88 -17.69
C PRO A 14 28.65 -28.82 -16.71
N SER A 15 29.39 -29.32 -15.71
CA SER A 15 28.85 -30.15 -14.63
C SER A 15 29.77 -30.08 -13.43
N LEU A 16 29.22 -30.00 -12.25
CA LEU A 16 29.95 -30.00 -10.99
C LEU A 16 29.09 -30.66 -9.89
N VAL A 17 29.69 -31.52 -9.10
CA VAL A 17 29.13 -32.05 -7.87
C VAL A 17 30.14 -31.89 -6.77
N VAL A 18 29.76 -31.25 -5.68
CA VAL A 18 30.61 -30.97 -4.53
C VAL A 18 29.92 -31.36 -3.24
N GLU A 19 30.59 -32.19 -2.45
CA GLU A 19 30.21 -32.51 -1.09
C GLU A 19 30.80 -31.47 -0.14
N ALA A 20 29.98 -30.92 0.70
CA ALA A 20 30.37 -29.89 1.65
C ALA A 20 30.53 -30.46 3.06
N SER A 21 31.63 -30.07 3.70
CA SER A 21 31.97 -30.52 5.05
C SER A 21 31.66 -29.45 6.10
N SER A 22 31.53 -29.85 7.37
CA SER A 22 31.46 -28.93 8.50
C SER A 22 32.75 -28.14 8.71
N GLY A 23 32.68 -27.06 9.48
CA GLY A 23 33.83 -26.20 9.74
C GLY A 23 34.00 -25.12 8.69
N LEU A 24 35.18 -24.48 8.68
CA LEU A 24 35.56 -23.47 7.69
C LEU A 24 36.12 -24.13 6.43
N THR A 25 35.47 -23.91 5.30
CA THR A 25 35.95 -24.29 3.97
C THR A 25 36.30 -23.02 3.18
N CYS A 26 37.55 -22.92 2.75
CA CYS A 26 38.01 -21.81 1.91
C CYS A 26 38.02 -22.19 0.43
N LEU A 27 37.48 -21.34 -0.42
CA LEU A 27 37.54 -21.43 -1.86
C LEU A 27 38.72 -20.56 -2.35
N THR A 28 39.69 -21.19 -2.95
CA THR A 28 40.91 -20.54 -3.52
C THR A 28 41.01 -20.77 -5.01
N GLY A 29 41.87 -20.04 -5.69
CA GLY A 29 42.10 -20.13 -7.13
C GLY A 29 42.45 -18.78 -7.72
N GLU A 30 42.74 -18.73 -9.02
CA GLU A 30 43.10 -17.50 -9.72
C GLU A 30 41.93 -16.49 -9.76
N THR A 31 42.25 -15.20 -9.86
CA THR A 31 41.23 -14.14 -10.09
C THR A 31 40.52 -14.38 -11.41
N GLY A 32 39.20 -14.36 -11.37
CA GLY A 32 38.36 -14.67 -12.54
C GLY A 32 38.21 -16.17 -12.84
N ALA A 33 38.74 -17.09 -12.01
CA ALA A 33 38.55 -18.55 -12.17
C ALA A 33 37.13 -19.03 -11.91
N GLY A 34 36.21 -18.15 -11.50
CA GLY A 34 34.83 -18.51 -11.24
C GLY A 34 34.56 -18.88 -9.79
N LYS A 35 35.32 -18.35 -8.83
CA LYS A 35 35.09 -18.55 -7.39
C LYS A 35 33.68 -18.10 -6.97
N SER A 36 33.21 -16.97 -7.49
CA SER A 36 31.85 -16.45 -7.21
C SER A 36 30.74 -17.29 -7.86
N ILE A 37 31.07 -18.09 -8.91
CA ILE A 37 30.06 -18.94 -9.60
C ILE A 37 29.35 -19.88 -8.63
N LEU A 38 30.06 -20.39 -7.61
CA LEU A 38 29.47 -21.28 -6.61
C LEU A 38 28.50 -20.54 -5.70
N ILE A 39 28.81 -19.29 -5.36
CA ILE A 39 27.93 -18.42 -4.57
C ILE A 39 26.72 -18.01 -5.40
N ASP A 40 26.90 -17.61 -6.66
CA ASP A 40 25.81 -17.27 -7.60
C ASP A 40 24.86 -18.47 -7.78
N ALA A 41 25.41 -19.70 -7.84
CA ALA A 41 24.59 -20.90 -7.92
C ALA A 41 23.79 -21.15 -6.62
N LEU A 42 24.41 -20.96 -5.46
CA LEU A 42 23.72 -21.04 -4.17
C LEU A 42 22.65 -19.96 -4.04
N GLU A 43 22.96 -18.73 -4.40
CA GLU A 43 21.96 -17.65 -4.42
C GLU A 43 20.77 -17.99 -5.34
N LEU A 44 21.06 -18.52 -6.53
CA LEU A 44 20.01 -18.93 -7.46
C LEU A 44 19.09 -19.99 -6.84
N VAL A 45 19.64 -21.07 -6.29
CA VAL A 45 18.84 -22.15 -5.71
C VAL A 45 18.12 -21.75 -4.43
N LEU A 46 18.65 -20.75 -3.71
CA LEU A 46 18.03 -20.15 -2.51
C LEU A 46 16.98 -19.07 -2.84
N GLY A 47 16.68 -18.82 -4.11
CA GLY A 47 15.56 -17.96 -4.50
C GLY A 47 15.94 -16.56 -4.98
N ALA A 48 17.20 -16.30 -5.33
CA ALA A 48 17.60 -15.07 -6.00
C ALA A 48 16.95 -14.95 -7.39
N ARG A 49 16.97 -13.72 -7.94
CA ARG A 49 16.44 -13.46 -9.28
C ARG A 49 17.26 -14.23 -10.31
N SER A 50 16.57 -14.93 -11.22
CA SER A 50 17.23 -15.64 -12.32
C SER A 50 17.55 -14.71 -13.48
N ASP A 51 18.72 -14.93 -14.11
CA ASP A 51 19.13 -14.28 -15.34
C ASP A 51 19.50 -15.38 -16.37
N THR A 52 19.22 -15.12 -17.64
CA THR A 52 19.62 -16.02 -18.74
C THR A 52 21.12 -16.06 -18.95
N GLY A 53 21.87 -15.03 -18.51
CA GLY A 53 23.34 -15.01 -18.48
C GLY A 53 23.97 -16.06 -17.57
N LEU A 54 23.19 -16.71 -16.69
CA LEU A 54 23.63 -17.83 -15.87
C LEU A 54 23.66 -19.17 -16.63
N ILE A 55 23.13 -19.21 -17.85
CA ILE A 55 23.12 -20.43 -18.67
C ILE A 55 24.45 -20.49 -19.45
N ARG A 56 25.11 -21.66 -19.41
CA ARG A 56 26.31 -21.89 -20.16
C ARG A 56 26.09 -21.69 -21.68
N GLU A 57 27.04 -21.05 -22.34
CA GLU A 57 26.94 -20.83 -23.79
C GLU A 57 26.74 -22.16 -24.54
N GLY A 58 25.78 -22.19 -25.45
CA GLY A 58 25.38 -23.39 -26.19
C GLY A 58 24.41 -24.31 -25.46
N ALA A 59 24.14 -24.12 -24.17
CA ALA A 59 23.16 -24.91 -23.45
C ALA A 59 21.74 -24.32 -23.55
N GLN A 60 20.69 -25.18 -23.46
CA GLN A 60 19.29 -24.76 -23.52
C GLN A 60 18.72 -24.38 -22.16
N ARG A 61 19.36 -24.86 -21.09
CA ARG A 61 18.94 -24.59 -19.70
C ARG A 61 20.09 -24.86 -18.75
N THR A 62 20.00 -24.21 -17.60
CA THR A 62 20.84 -24.54 -16.43
C THR A 62 20.02 -25.16 -15.33
N GLU A 63 20.67 -26.00 -14.51
CA GLU A 63 20.08 -26.62 -13.32
C GLU A 63 21.04 -26.52 -12.15
N VAL A 64 20.51 -26.09 -11.00
CA VAL A 64 21.21 -26.07 -9.72
C VAL A 64 20.38 -26.87 -8.71
N CYS A 65 21.09 -27.76 -7.99
CA CYS A 65 20.50 -28.58 -6.93
C CYS A 65 21.38 -28.47 -5.67
N ALA A 66 20.76 -28.28 -4.50
CA ALA A 66 21.46 -28.21 -3.23
C ALA A 66 20.72 -29.04 -2.17
N GLU A 67 21.46 -29.84 -1.42
CA GLU A 67 20.93 -30.69 -0.35
C GLU A 67 21.37 -30.15 1.01
N PHE A 68 20.42 -30.07 1.95
CA PHE A 68 20.67 -29.51 3.28
C PHE A 68 20.11 -30.42 4.36
N ASP A 69 20.82 -30.52 5.50
CA ASP A 69 20.27 -31.07 6.72
C ASP A 69 19.10 -30.24 7.24
N VAL A 70 18.07 -30.92 7.70
CA VAL A 70 16.88 -30.27 8.24
C VAL A 70 17.03 -30.03 9.74
N THR A 71 16.97 -28.77 10.15
CA THR A 71 16.91 -28.38 11.56
C THR A 71 15.44 -28.40 12.07
N PRO A 72 15.19 -28.45 13.38
CA PRO A 72 13.83 -28.39 13.93
C PRO A 72 13.01 -27.20 13.45
N ARG A 73 13.68 -26.06 13.18
CA ARG A 73 13.06 -24.83 12.64
C ARG A 73 12.62 -25.02 11.19
N VAL A 74 13.44 -25.67 10.39
CA VAL A 74 13.14 -26.01 8.99
C VAL A 74 12.02 -27.03 8.93
N LYS A 75 12.05 -28.05 9.78
CA LYS A 75 11.00 -29.08 9.89
C LYS A 75 9.62 -28.46 10.16
N LYS A 76 9.56 -27.55 11.14
CA LYS A 76 8.32 -26.82 11.46
C LYS A 76 7.81 -25.98 10.27
N TRP A 77 8.71 -25.38 9.50
CA TRP A 77 8.34 -24.60 8.32
C TRP A 77 7.81 -25.51 7.20
N LEU A 78 8.46 -26.65 6.93
CA LEU A 78 7.99 -27.63 5.93
C LEU A 78 6.55 -28.09 6.23
N SER A 79 6.26 -28.46 7.48
CA SER A 79 4.89 -28.82 7.92
C SER A 79 3.90 -27.67 7.69
N SER A 80 4.28 -26.44 8.06
CA SER A 80 3.39 -25.27 7.88
C SER A 80 3.15 -24.92 6.41
N ALA A 81 4.06 -25.27 5.52
CA ALA A 81 3.97 -25.09 4.08
C ALA A 81 3.26 -26.26 3.36
N GLY A 82 2.83 -27.29 4.09
CA GLY A 82 2.19 -28.48 3.53
C GLY A 82 3.16 -29.38 2.74
N LEU A 83 4.45 -29.35 3.10
CA LEU A 83 5.51 -30.16 2.48
C LEU A 83 5.92 -31.29 3.42
N ASP A 84 6.40 -32.39 2.83
CA ASP A 84 6.82 -33.58 3.59
C ASP A 84 8.00 -33.26 4.53
N GLU A 85 7.89 -33.72 5.76
CA GLU A 85 8.97 -33.68 6.74
C GLU A 85 10.01 -34.75 6.41
N THR A 86 11.22 -34.34 6.11
CA THR A 86 12.37 -35.19 5.78
C THR A 86 13.55 -34.79 6.65
N ASP A 87 14.56 -35.61 6.77
CA ASP A 87 15.81 -35.27 7.47
C ASP A 87 16.80 -34.52 6.58
N ILE A 88 16.61 -34.60 5.26
CA ILE A 88 17.34 -33.87 4.24
C ILE A 88 16.33 -33.14 3.36
N VAL A 89 16.55 -31.86 3.06
CA VAL A 89 15.75 -31.09 2.13
C VAL A 89 16.58 -30.81 0.87
N ILE A 90 15.98 -31.07 -0.29
CA ILE A 90 16.59 -30.86 -1.59
C ILE A 90 15.93 -29.67 -2.25
N LEU A 91 16.71 -28.60 -2.52
CA LEU A 91 16.29 -27.45 -3.30
C LEU A 91 16.78 -27.63 -4.73
N ARG A 92 15.91 -27.51 -5.70
CA ARG A 92 16.27 -27.57 -7.11
C ARG A 92 15.69 -26.38 -7.87
N ARG A 93 16.52 -25.81 -8.74
CA ARG A 93 16.10 -24.72 -9.61
C ARG A 93 16.61 -24.89 -11.02
N THR A 94 15.77 -24.59 -12.00
CA THR A 94 16.14 -24.59 -13.41
C THR A 94 15.78 -23.26 -14.05
N VAL A 95 16.61 -22.81 -15.00
CA VAL A 95 16.35 -21.62 -15.81
C VAL A 95 16.60 -22.00 -17.28
N ASP A 96 15.66 -21.72 -18.17
CA ASP A 96 15.79 -21.95 -19.60
C ASP A 96 16.12 -20.65 -20.37
N ILE A 97 16.56 -20.81 -21.63
CA ILE A 97 16.92 -19.67 -22.52
C ILE A 97 15.78 -18.70 -22.79
N LYS A 98 14.52 -19.09 -22.50
CA LYS A 98 13.33 -18.22 -22.59
C LYS A 98 13.09 -17.42 -21.31
N GLY A 99 14.01 -17.51 -20.33
CA GLY A 99 13.90 -16.86 -19.03
C GLY A 99 12.90 -17.51 -18.07
N ARG A 100 12.35 -18.69 -18.38
CA ARG A 100 11.44 -19.40 -17.49
C ARG A 100 12.22 -20.06 -16.39
N SER A 101 11.88 -19.72 -15.14
CA SER A 101 12.49 -20.32 -13.96
C SER A 101 11.48 -21.23 -13.26
N ARG A 102 11.91 -22.44 -12.90
CA ARG A 102 11.12 -23.42 -12.15
C ARG A 102 11.88 -23.81 -10.88
N ALA A 103 11.13 -24.06 -9.82
CA ALA A 103 11.68 -24.32 -8.50
C ALA A 103 10.98 -25.52 -7.85
N TRP A 104 11.74 -26.32 -7.09
CA TRP A 104 11.23 -27.47 -6.37
C TRP A 104 11.87 -27.55 -5.00
N ILE A 105 11.08 -27.98 -4.01
CA ILE A 105 11.53 -28.45 -2.71
C ILE A 105 11.22 -29.96 -2.67
N ASN A 106 12.26 -30.75 -2.51
CA ASN A 106 12.21 -32.21 -2.72
C ASN A 106 11.66 -32.52 -4.14
N ALA A 107 10.61 -33.28 -4.27
CA ALA A 107 9.96 -33.55 -5.55
C ALA A 107 8.81 -32.57 -5.88
N THR A 108 8.42 -31.70 -4.96
CA THR A 108 7.23 -30.84 -5.05
C THR A 108 7.57 -29.50 -5.75
N PRO A 109 6.86 -29.14 -6.83
CA PRO A 109 7.00 -27.81 -7.43
C PRO A 109 6.52 -26.73 -6.47
N VAL A 110 7.32 -25.64 -6.34
CA VAL A 110 7.03 -24.54 -5.41
C VAL A 110 7.28 -23.18 -6.08
N THR A 111 6.82 -22.13 -5.44
CA THR A 111 7.10 -20.76 -5.85
C THR A 111 8.50 -20.33 -5.45
N VAL A 112 9.07 -19.34 -6.17
CA VAL A 112 10.36 -18.73 -5.81
C VAL A 112 10.32 -18.09 -4.43
N SER A 113 9.17 -17.55 -4.02
CA SER A 113 8.98 -16.98 -2.68
C SER A 113 9.12 -18.04 -1.58
N GLN A 114 8.56 -19.23 -1.79
CA GLN A 114 8.68 -20.34 -0.83
C GLN A 114 10.12 -20.83 -0.71
N ILE A 115 10.85 -20.97 -1.83
CA ILE A 115 12.29 -21.31 -1.78
C ILE A 115 13.07 -20.22 -1.05
N ARG A 116 12.79 -18.93 -1.30
CA ARG A 116 13.50 -17.83 -0.62
C ARG A 116 13.24 -17.87 0.89
N GLU A 117 12.00 -18.06 1.29
CA GLU A 117 11.64 -18.14 2.70
C GLU A 117 12.29 -19.32 3.43
N LEU A 118 12.44 -20.46 2.75
CA LEU A 118 13.20 -21.61 3.26
C LEU A 118 14.68 -21.32 3.25
N GLY A 119 15.21 -20.72 2.17
CA GLY A 119 16.61 -20.36 2.01
C GLY A 119 17.15 -19.48 3.14
N GLU A 120 16.39 -18.49 3.57
CA GLU A 120 16.70 -17.61 4.71
C GLU A 120 16.82 -18.35 6.05
N ARG A 121 16.35 -19.60 6.12
CA ARG A 121 16.47 -20.48 7.30
C ARG A 121 17.64 -21.47 7.20
N LEU A 122 18.19 -21.63 6.00
CA LEU A 122 19.25 -22.60 5.70
C LEU A 122 20.62 -21.96 5.57
N VAL A 123 20.71 -20.82 4.90
CA VAL A 123 21.96 -20.16 4.55
C VAL A 123 21.87 -18.65 4.76
N ASP A 124 22.94 -18.06 5.32
CA ASP A 124 23.12 -16.62 5.40
C ASP A 124 24.37 -16.24 4.57
N ILE A 125 24.18 -15.35 3.58
CA ILE A 125 25.22 -14.98 2.62
C ILE A 125 25.70 -13.56 2.88
N HIS A 126 26.95 -13.44 3.28
CA HIS A 126 27.66 -12.18 3.54
C HIS A 126 28.61 -11.87 2.39
N GLY A 127 28.15 -11.21 1.35
CA GLY A 127 28.93 -10.82 0.16
C GLY A 127 28.81 -9.33 -0.15
N GLN A 128 29.17 -8.95 -1.36
CA GLN A 128 29.13 -7.56 -1.84
C GLN A 128 27.76 -6.89 -1.65
N HIS A 129 26.66 -7.65 -1.75
CA HIS A 129 25.32 -7.17 -1.49
C HIS A 129 24.99 -6.96 0.01
N ALA A 130 25.66 -7.67 0.93
CA ALA A 130 25.48 -7.48 2.37
C ALA A 130 25.98 -6.10 2.82
N HIS A 131 27.09 -5.60 2.27
CA HIS A 131 27.58 -4.25 2.53
C HIS A 131 26.54 -3.19 2.14
N GLN A 132 25.88 -3.35 0.98
CA GLN A 132 24.83 -2.44 0.53
C GLN A 132 23.57 -2.51 1.42
N SER A 133 23.23 -3.70 1.89
CA SER A 133 22.09 -3.89 2.80
C SER A 133 22.33 -3.23 4.15
N LEU A 134 23.56 -3.30 4.67
CA LEU A 134 23.93 -2.66 5.94
C LEU A 134 23.80 -1.13 5.91
N LEU A 135 23.84 -0.51 4.73
CA LEU A 135 23.60 0.93 4.58
C LEU A 135 22.12 1.32 4.73
N LYS A 136 21.20 0.36 4.68
CA LYS A 136 19.76 0.59 4.81
C LYS A 136 19.34 0.61 6.29
N THR A 137 18.72 1.68 6.74
CA THR A 137 18.24 1.83 8.12
C THR A 137 17.23 0.74 8.53
N SER A 138 16.41 0.24 7.59
CA SER A 138 15.49 -0.86 7.82
C SER A 138 16.21 -2.18 8.14
N TYR A 139 17.33 -2.44 7.46
CA TYR A 139 18.15 -3.62 7.72
C TYR A 139 18.90 -3.50 9.05
N GLN A 140 19.42 -2.31 9.37
CA GLN A 140 20.04 -2.03 10.66
C GLN A 140 19.08 -2.29 11.83
N LEU A 141 17.82 -1.88 11.67
CA LEU A 141 16.79 -2.15 12.67
C LEU A 141 16.50 -3.66 12.81
N GLN A 142 16.48 -4.40 11.69
CA GLN A 142 16.31 -5.85 11.73
C GLN A 142 17.47 -6.58 12.44
N LEU A 143 18.71 -6.10 12.26
CA LEU A 143 19.87 -6.62 12.97
C LEU A 143 19.76 -6.44 14.47
N ILE A 144 19.32 -5.26 14.94
CA ILE A 144 19.06 -5.02 16.36
C ILE A 144 17.95 -5.93 16.88
N ASP A 145 16.84 -6.04 16.14
CA ASP A 145 15.72 -6.89 16.52
C ASP A 145 16.12 -8.38 16.59
N GLY A 146 16.99 -8.83 15.66
CA GLY A 146 17.57 -10.16 15.66
C GLY A 146 18.49 -10.37 16.85
N PHE A 147 19.44 -9.45 17.05
CA PHE A 147 20.41 -9.52 18.14
C PHE A 147 19.75 -9.47 19.52
N GLY A 148 18.79 -8.57 19.74
CA GLY A 148 18.09 -8.41 21.01
C GLY A 148 16.97 -9.42 21.25
N GLY A 149 16.65 -10.31 20.30
CA GLY A 149 15.53 -11.25 20.39
C GLY A 149 14.17 -10.55 20.53
N THR A 150 14.02 -9.33 19.99
CA THR A 150 12.82 -8.47 20.18
C THR A 150 11.65 -8.84 19.27
N GLN A 151 11.74 -9.90 18.49
CA GLN A 151 10.69 -10.36 17.56
C GLN A 151 9.29 -10.46 18.18
N PRO A 152 9.10 -11.05 19.40
CA PRO A 152 7.76 -11.13 20.01
C PRO A 152 7.18 -9.75 20.32
N LEU A 153 8.02 -8.81 20.81
CA LEU A 153 7.60 -7.43 21.09
C LEU A 153 7.24 -6.69 19.79
N ARG A 154 8.01 -6.89 18.72
CA ARG A 154 7.73 -6.31 17.40
C ARG A 154 6.39 -6.78 16.83
N LEU A 155 6.08 -8.08 16.96
CA LEU A 155 4.80 -8.62 16.53
C LEU A 155 3.64 -8.00 17.33
N ALA A 156 3.79 -7.91 18.65
CA ALA A 156 2.78 -7.30 19.52
C ALA A 156 2.54 -5.81 19.19
N VAL A 157 3.60 -5.06 18.83
CA VAL A 157 3.49 -3.66 18.38
C VAL A 157 2.76 -3.58 17.05
N ARG A 158 3.07 -4.46 16.10
CA ARG A 158 2.40 -4.51 14.81
C ARG A 158 0.90 -4.79 14.93
N GLU A 159 0.51 -5.73 15.78
CA GLU A 159 -0.89 -6.05 16.06
C GLU A 159 -1.62 -4.82 16.64
N ALA A 160 -1.03 -4.18 17.65
CA ALA A 160 -1.62 -2.99 18.27
C ALA A 160 -1.70 -1.81 17.28
N TRP A 161 -0.73 -1.67 16.38
CA TRP A 161 -0.76 -0.67 15.32
C TRP A 161 -1.94 -0.89 14.35
N LEU A 162 -2.13 -2.12 13.89
CA LEU A 162 -3.22 -2.47 12.98
C LEU A 162 -4.59 -2.22 13.63
N GLU A 163 -4.72 -2.58 14.91
CA GLU A 163 -5.94 -2.31 15.66
C GLU A 163 -6.20 -0.80 15.79
N TRP A 164 -5.20 -0.01 16.18
CA TRP A 164 -5.33 1.44 16.27
C TRP A 164 -5.71 2.06 14.92
N GLN A 165 -5.05 1.68 13.83
CA GLN A 165 -5.37 2.18 12.49
C GLN A 165 -6.80 1.86 12.07
N GLU A 166 -7.32 0.69 12.45
CA GLU A 166 -8.72 0.35 12.18
C GLU A 166 -9.69 1.24 12.98
N ARG A 167 -9.39 1.56 14.26
CA ARG A 167 -10.20 2.50 15.05
C ARG A 167 -10.17 3.92 14.49
N VAL A 168 -9.00 4.39 14.07
CA VAL A 168 -8.87 5.68 13.38
C VAL A 168 -9.70 5.72 12.09
N ARG A 169 -9.68 4.64 11.30
CA ARG A 169 -10.47 4.53 10.07
C ARG A 169 -11.97 4.61 10.34
N LEU A 170 -12.45 3.86 11.34
CA LEU A 170 -13.87 3.86 11.74
C LEU A 170 -14.31 5.23 12.24
N LEU A 171 -13.51 5.87 13.10
CA LEU A 171 -13.79 7.22 13.59
C LEU A 171 -13.86 8.24 12.45
N ASN A 172 -12.89 8.23 11.54
CA ASN A 172 -12.88 9.13 10.39
C ASN A 172 -14.10 8.93 9.49
N GLN A 173 -14.50 7.69 9.24
CA GLN A 173 -15.70 7.39 8.47
C GLN A 173 -16.97 7.90 9.16
N ALA A 174 -17.10 7.68 10.47
CA ALA A 174 -18.25 8.17 11.25
C ALA A 174 -18.30 9.71 11.23
N THR A 175 -17.16 10.38 11.44
CA THR A 175 -17.08 11.85 11.42
C THR A 175 -17.49 12.41 10.06
N GLN A 176 -16.97 11.84 8.96
CA GLN A 176 -17.35 12.25 7.61
C GLN A 176 -18.85 12.02 7.33
N ASN A 177 -19.39 10.90 7.80
CA ASN A 177 -20.82 10.62 7.66
C ASN A 177 -21.67 11.65 8.42
N VAL A 178 -21.26 12.01 9.64
CA VAL A 178 -21.99 13.03 10.44
C VAL A 178 -21.89 14.40 9.79
N GLU A 179 -20.74 14.81 9.28
CA GLU A 179 -20.60 16.08 8.54
C GLU A 179 -21.53 16.11 7.31
N GLN A 180 -21.61 15.02 6.56
CA GLN A 180 -22.50 14.90 5.40
C GLN A 180 -23.97 14.91 5.84
N GLN A 181 -24.31 14.17 6.89
CA GLN A 181 -25.67 14.15 7.46
C GLN A 181 -26.10 15.51 7.99
N GLN A 182 -25.19 16.23 8.62
CA GLN A 182 -25.46 17.58 9.14
C GLN A 182 -25.69 18.58 8.00
N ALA A 183 -24.86 18.56 6.96
CA ALA A 183 -25.06 19.39 5.77
C ALA A 183 -26.38 19.06 5.05
N GLU A 184 -26.75 17.77 4.98
CA GLU A 184 -28.04 17.34 4.43
C GLU A 184 -29.21 17.82 5.32
N ALA A 185 -29.09 17.69 6.64
CA ALA A 185 -30.10 18.16 7.60
C ALA A 185 -30.30 19.67 7.54
N GLU A 186 -29.22 20.45 7.45
CA GLU A 186 -29.31 21.91 7.27
C GLU A 186 -30.03 22.28 5.97
N ARG A 187 -29.69 21.61 4.87
CA ARG A 187 -30.38 21.82 3.58
C ARG A 187 -31.86 21.45 3.65
N LEU A 188 -32.20 20.31 4.25
CA LEU A 188 -33.59 19.87 4.40
C LEU A 188 -34.37 20.73 5.41
N GLY A 189 -33.71 21.20 6.46
CA GLY A 189 -34.25 22.17 7.41
C GLY A 189 -34.69 23.46 6.71
N TRP A 190 -33.83 24.04 5.88
CA TRP A 190 -34.17 25.20 5.06
C TRP A 190 -35.33 24.91 4.10
N ILE A 191 -35.39 23.73 3.48
CA ILE A 191 -36.53 23.34 2.62
C ILE A 191 -37.81 23.21 3.46
N ASN A 192 -37.72 22.65 4.66
CA ASN A 192 -38.88 22.52 5.53
C ASN A 192 -39.42 23.90 5.94
N GLU A 193 -38.57 24.88 6.25
CA GLU A 193 -39.00 26.27 6.54
C GLU A 193 -39.74 26.90 5.37
N LEU A 194 -39.38 26.60 4.13
CA LEU A 194 -40.09 27.08 2.94
C LEU A 194 -41.50 26.50 2.85
N PHE A 195 -41.72 25.30 3.35
CA PHE A 195 -43.08 24.70 3.43
C PHE A 195 -43.94 25.28 4.52
N ASP A 196 -43.37 25.84 5.59
CA ASP A 196 -44.14 26.42 6.67
C ASP A 196 -44.93 27.66 6.24
N GLU A 197 -44.46 28.44 5.27
CA GLU A 197 -45.16 29.56 4.67
C GLU A 197 -46.40 29.11 3.85
N LEU A 198 -46.26 28.01 3.10
CA LEU A 198 -47.30 27.48 2.22
C LEU A 198 -48.27 26.54 2.97
N ASP A 199 -47.75 25.73 3.90
CA ASP A 199 -48.45 24.64 4.60
C ASP A 199 -49.37 23.84 3.65
N PRO A 200 -48.80 23.15 2.64
CA PRO A 200 -49.62 22.42 1.66
C PRO A 200 -50.31 21.23 2.30
N ARG A 201 -51.55 20.92 1.85
CA ARG A 201 -52.34 19.78 2.28
C ARG A 201 -52.59 18.83 1.12
N GLU A 202 -52.88 17.58 1.45
CA GLU A 202 -53.16 16.55 0.45
C GLU A 202 -54.35 16.95 -0.43
N GLY A 203 -54.17 16.90 -1.77
CA GLY A 203 -55.22 17.23 -2.74
C GLY A 203 -55.53 18.73 -2.86
N GLN A 204 -54.95 19.61 -2.03
CA GLN A 204 -55.26 21.04 -2.00
C GLN A 204 -54.99 21.75 -3.31
N TRP A 205 -53.89 21.38 -4.01
CA TRP A 205 -53.54 21.98 -5.30
C TRP A 205 -54.62 21.70 -6.35
N GLU A 206 -55.09 20.46 -6.45
CA GLU A 206 -56.10 20.02 -7.40
C GLU A 206 -57.46 20.69 -7.13
N GLU A 207 -57.81 20.80 -5.86
CA GLU A 207 -59.05 21.49 -5.45
C GLU A 207 -58.99 22.97 -5.83
N LEU A 208 -57.92 23.67 -5.44
CA LEU A 208 -57.77 25.10 -5.73
C LEU A 208 -57.67 25.37 -7.24
N SER A 209 -56.97 24.51 -7.99
CA SER A 209 -56.83 24.65 -9.46
C SER A 209 -58.18 24.48 -10.17
N LYS A 210 -59.02 23.54 -9.72
CA LYS A 210 -60.40 23.37 -10.24
C LYS A 210 -61.29 24.56 -9.89
N GLU A 211 -61.24 25.00 -8.63
CA GLU A 211 -62.05 26.13 -8.16
C GLU A 211 -61.63 27.42 -8.89
N HIS A 212 -60.32 27.67 -9.08
CA HIS A 212 -59.80 28.79 -9.84
C HIS A 212 -60.27 28.78 -11.29
N SER A 213 -60.22 27.62 -11.97
CA SER A 213 -60.68 27.48 -13.35
C SER A 213 -62.16 27.77 -13.48
N LEU A 214 -62.99 27.34 -12.54
CA LEU A 214 -64.41 27.61 -12.51
C LEU A 214 -64.72 29.11 -12.31
N LEU A 215 -64.03 29.74 -11.35
CA LEU A 215 -64.23 31.18 -11.06
C LEU A 215 -63.69 32.06 -12.17
N SER A 216 -62.52 31.72 -12.77
CA SER A 216 -61.94 32.46 -13.91
C SER A 216 -62.85 32.41 -15.14
N ASN A 217 -63.35 31.19 -15.47
CA ASN A 217 -64.33 31.07 -16.58
C ASN A 217 -65.63 31.81 -16.27
N GLY A 218 -66.07 31.79 -14.99
CA GLY A 218 -67.25 32.56 -14.55
C GLY A 218 -67.08 34.06 -14.72
N ALA A 219 -65.91 34.62 -14.37
CA ALA A 219 -65.59 36.04 -14.55
C ALA A 219 -65.55 36.45 -16.05
N GLU A 220 -65.02 35.60 -16.91
CA GLU A 220 -65.01 35.83 -18.36
C GLU A 220 -66.44 35.82 -18.95
N ILE A 221 -67.27 34.85 -18.52
CA ILE A 221 -68.68 34.79 -18.92
C ILE A 221 -69.42 36.05 -18.48
N VAL A 222 -69.26 36.46 -17.21
CA VAL A 222 -69.87 37.68 -16.68
C VAL A 222 -69.45 38.90 -17.49
N SER A 223 -68.20 39.05 -17.83
CA SER A 223 -67.66 40.15 -18.64
C SER A 223 -68.30 40.19 -20.03
N HIS A 224 -68.40 39.03 -20.69
CA HIS A 224 -69.02 38.95 -22.03
C HIS A 224 -70.54 39.23 -21.98
N ILE A 225 -71.23 38.71 -21.01
CA ILE A 225 -72.65 38.97 -20.85
C ILE A 225 -72.91 40.46 -20.54
N ARG A 226 -72.12 41.07 -19.66
CA ARG A 226 -72.20 42.52 -19.37
C ARG A 226 -72.01 43.36 -20.61
N ALA A 227 -70.93 43.07 -21.38
CA ALA A 227 -70.64 43.76 -22.63
C ALA A 227 -71.81 43.62 -23.64
N ALA A 228 -72.43 42.45 -23.72
CA ALA A 228 -73.62 42.25 -24.55
C ALA A 228 -74.83 43.05 -24.07
N ALA A 229 -75.11 43.03 -22.77
CA ALA A 229 -76.23 43.82 -22.19
C ALA A 229 -75.99 45.34 -22.39
N ASP A 230 -74.80 45.83 -22.19
CA ASP A 230 -74.40 47.23 -22.43
C ASP A 230 -74.66 47.64 -23.90
N ALA A 231 -74.23 46.78 -24.84
CA ALA A 231 -74.43 47.02 -26.26
C ALA A 231 -75.94 47.03 -26.67
N LEU A 232 -76.73 46.21 -25.99
CA LEU A 232 -78.15 46.10 -26.28
C LEU A 232 -78.99 47.30 -25.71
N SER A 233 -78.85 47.60 -24.42
CA SER A 233 -79.72 48.59 -23.79
C SER A 233 -79.13 49.46 -22.68
N GLN A 234 -77.91 49.12 -22.14
CA GLN A 234 -77.39 49.78 -20.92
C GLN A 234 -76.22 50.72 -21.19
N GLY A 235 -75.57 50.71 -22.39
CA GLY A 235 -74.46 51.55 -22.76
C GLY A 235 -74.86 52.92 -23.30
N ASP A 236 -73.85 53.77 -23.60
CA ASP A 236 -74.10 55.15 -24.14
C ASP A 236 -74.69 55.13 -25.55
N VAL A 237 -74.38 54.14 -26.36
CA VAL A 237 -74.98 53.90 -27.69
C VAL A 237 -75.49 52.48 -27.73
N THR A 238 -76.81 52.30 -27.70
CA THR A 238 -77.44 50.99 -27.60
C THR A 238 -78.25 50.64 -28.85
N ALA A 239 -78.34 49.32 -29.11
CA ALA A 239 -79.18 48.84 -30.21
C ALA A 239 -80.65 49.29 -30.03
N VAL A 240 -81.17 49.25 -28.82
CA VAL A 240 -82.56 49.76 -28.47
C VAL A 240 -82.64 51.26 -28.78
N GLY A 241 -81.64 52.07 -28.37
CA GLY A 241 -81.64 53.50 -28.60
C GLY A 241 -81.60 53.84 -30.12
N LEU A 242 -80.81 53.10 -30.87
CA LEU A 242 -80.77 53.32 -32.36
C LEU A 242 -82.01 52.86 -33.10
N THR A 243 -82.66 51.79 -32.62
CA THR A 243 -83.92 51.31 -33.19
C THR A 243 -85.09 52.30 -32.86
N MET A 244 -85.14 52.85 -31.64
CA MET A 244 -86.08 53.88 -31.28
C MET A 244 -85.93 55.18 -32.11
N GLN A 245 -84.65 55.59 -32.37
CA GLN A 245 -84.38 56.75 -33.19
C GLN A 245 -84.88 56.52 -34.63
N ALA A 246 -84.52 55.32 -35.19
CA ALA A 246 -85.03 54.99 -36.55
C ALA A 246 -86.50 54.85 -36.61
N GLN A 247 -87.17 54.34 -35.57
CA GLN A 247 -88.62 54.34 -35.47
C GLN A 247 -89.27 55.73 -35.41
N ALA A 248 -88.67 56.69 -34.68
CA ALA A 248 -89.13 58.06 -34.66
C ALA A 248 -89.02 58.73 -36.01
N ASP A 249 -87.91 58.48 -36.73
CA ASP A 249 -87.69 59.01 -38.08
C ASP A 249 -88.66 58.41 -39.11
N LEU A 250 -88.97 57.12 -39.02
CA LEU A 250 -90.01 56.46 -39.83
C LEU A 250 -91.42 56.91 -39.50
N SER A 251 -91.74 57.07 -38.23
CA SER A 251 -93.02 57.62 -37.79
C SER A 251 -93.28 59.02 -38.34
N ALA A 252 -92.19 59.85 -38.40
CA ALA A 252 -92.28 61.15 -39.01
C ALA A 252 -92.53 61.10 -40.56
N ALA A 253 -91.88 60.10 -41.21
CA ALA A 253 -91.99 59.90 -42.68
C ALA A 253 -93.35 59.24 -43.06
N ALA A 254 -93.91 58.32 -42.22
CA ALA A 254 -95.20 57.67 -42.42
C ALA A 254 -96.38 58.63 -42.49
N LYS A 255 -96.28 59.85 -41.96
CA LYS A 255 -97.28 60.92 -42.12
C LYS A 255 -97.46 61.31 -43.56
N PHE A 256 -96.46 61.10 -44.43
CA PHE A 256 -96.44 61.44 -45.84
C PHE A 256 -96.55 60.21 -46.77
N ASP A 257 -96.15 59.07 -46.32
CA ASP A 257 -96.26 57.78 -47.02
C ASP A 257 -96.75 56.64 -46.05
N PRO A 258 -98.06 56.29 -46.10
CA PRO A 258 -98.69 55.30 -45.24
C PRO A 258 -98.07 53.87 -45.35
N GLU A 259 -97.40 53.54 -46.48
CA GLU A 259 -96.78 52.24 -46.63
C GLU A 259 -95.58 52.04 -45.68
N LEU A 260 -95.02 53.15 -45.15
CA LEU A 260 -93.93 53.11 -44.19
C LEU A 260 -94.31 52.70 -42.80
N ALA A 261 -95.60 52.69 -42.45
CA ALA A 261 -96.13 52.36 -41.12
C ALA A 261 -95.82 50.90 -40.74
N GLN A 262 -95.81 49.99 -41.70
CA GLN A 262 -95.46 48.58 -41.45
C GLN A 262 -94.02 48.43 -40.96
N TYR A 263 -93.05 49.28 -41.36
CA TYR A 263 -91.67 49.25 -40.91
C TYR A 263 -91.51 49.87 -39.55
N GLU A 264 -92.39 50.85 -39.17
CA GLU A 264 -92.46 51.37 -37.79
C GLU A 264 -92.91 50.29 -36.78
N GLU A 265 -93.89 49.51 -37.16
CA GLU A 265 -94.36 48.36 -36.31
C GLU A 265 -93.29 47.29 -36.15
N SER A 266 -92.62 46.93 -37.24
CA SER A 266 -91.51 45.99 -37.23
C SER A 266 -90.29 46.45 -36.38
N LEU A 267 -89.96 47.74 -36.38
CA LEU A 267 -88.92 48.29 -35.50
C LEU A 267 -89.38 48.35 -34.04
N SER A 268 -90.66 48.59 -33.78
CA SER A 268 -91.20 48.47 -32.40
C SER A 268 -91.12 47.08 -31.81
N GLU A 269 -91.43 46.08 -32.64
CA GLU A 269 -91.29 44.66 -32.23
C GLU A 269 -89.85 44.32 -32.00
N ALA A 270 -88.94 44.75 -32.88
CA ALA A 270 -87.50 44.51 -32.73
C ALA A 270 -86.91 45.16 -31.48
N SER A 271 -87.35 46.41 -31.14
CA SER A 271 -86.96 47.07 -29.91
C SER A 271 -87.40 46.33 -28.65
N ALA A 272 -88.65 45.81 -28.64
CA ALA A 272 -89.14 45.02 -27.52
C ALA A 272 -88.38 43.73 -27.34
N ILE A 273 -87.98 43.04 -28.42
CA ILE A 273 -87.18 41.82 -28.36
C ILE A 273 -85.77 42.13 -27.81
N LEU A 274 -85.17 43.23 -28.26
CA LEU A 274 -83.82 43.61 -27.77
C LEU A 274 -83.88 43.96 -26.26
N GLU A 275 -84.91 44.65 -25.79
CA GLU A 275 -85.08 44.92 -24.36
C GLU A 275 -85.30 43.66 -23.53
N ASP A 276 -86.08 42.72 -24.03
CA ASP A 276 -86.30 41.44 -23.37
C ASP A 276 -85.06 40.63 -23.22
N ILE A 277 -84.26 40.53 -24.32
CA ILE A 277 -82.97 39.86 -24.30
C ILE A 277 -81.99 40.51 -23.30
N SER A 278 -81.98 41.86 -23.28
CA SER A 278 -81.14 42.61 -22.34
C SER A 278 -81.53 42.37 -20.89
N ARG A 279 -82.81 42.28 -20.63
CA ARG A 279 -83.40 42.00 -19.30
C ARG A 279 -83.06 40.54 -18.86
N ASP A 280 -83.18 39.60 -19.80
CA ASP A 280 -82.82 38.21 -19.53
C ASP A 280 -81.33 38.04 -19.26
N LEU A 281 -80.46 38.72 -19.98
CA LEU A 281 -79.00 38.76 -19.76
C LEU A 281 -78.71 39.36 -18.38
N SER A 282 -79.37 40.44 -18.00
CA SER A 282 -79.22 41.05 -16.65
C SER A 282 -79.61 40.12 -15.52
N HIS A 283 -80.75 39.43 -15.68
CA HIS A 283 -81.15 38.38 -14.72
C HIS A 283 -80.22 37.21 -14.67
N HIS A 284 -79.53 36.88 -15.77
CA HIS A 284 -78.54 35.84 -15.80
C HIS A 284 -77.23 36.29 -15.08
N LEU A 285 -76.82 37.56 -15.21
CA LEU A 285 -75.73 38.15 -14.44
C LEU A 285 -75.99 38.14 -12.93
N ASP A 286 -77.19 38.44 -12.47
CA ASP A 286 -77.55 38.43 -11.04
C ASP A 286 -77.40 37.04 -10.43
N ARG A 287 -77.49 35.96 -11.21
CA ARG A 287 -77.28 34.58 -10.78
C ARG A 287 -75.85 34.17 -10.73
N PHE A 288 -74.92 34.82 -11.50
CA PHE A 288 -73.52 34.61 -11.46
C PHE A 288 -72.87 35.47 -10.36
N ASN A 289 -72.98 35.02 -9.12
CA ASN A 289 -72.24 35.65 -8.03
C ASN A 289 -70.84 35.15 -7.98
N VAL A 290 -69.93 35.80 -8.80
CA VAL A 290 -68.46 35.53 -8.73
C VAL A 290 -67.99 36.24 -7.46
N ASP A 291 -67.63 35.43 -6.43
CA ASP A 291 -66.98 35.94 -5.22
C ASP A 291 -65.55 36.39 -5.56
N GLU A 292 -65.38 37.67 -5.88
CA GLU A 292 -64.11 38.29 -6.25
C GLU A 292 -63.07 38.14 -5.13
N SER A 293 -63.49 38.12 -3.86
CA SER A 293 -62.60 37.97 -2.72
C SER A 293 -62.05 36.54 -2.66
N ARG A 294 -62.91 35.56 -2.90
CA ARG A 294 -62.54 34.17 -2.96
C ARG A 294 -61.62 33.84 -4.15
N PHE A 295 -61.88 34.48 -5.29
CA PHE A 295 -60.98 34.32 -6.45
C PHE A 295 -59.57 34.87 -6.17
N ALA A 296 -59.48 36.04 -5.53
CA ALA A 296 -58.17 36.62 -5.16
C ALA A 296 -57.42 35.77 -4.13
N GLU A 297 -58.12 35.22 -3.13
CA GLU A 297 -57.51 34.28 -2.17
C GLU A 297 -56.93 33.03 -2.84
N ILE A 298 -57.67 32.44 -3.79
CA ILE A 298 -57.23 31.25 -4.52
C ILE A 298 -56.04 31.57 -5.41
N ASP A 299 -56.08 32.68 -6.14
CA ASP A 299 -54.99 33.12 -7.02
C ASP A 299 -53.73 33.41 -6.24
N GLU A 300 -53.78 34.07 -5.09
CA GLU A 300 -52.66 34.27 -4.19
C GLU A 300 -52.09 32.91 -3.71
N ARG A 301 -52.96 31.99 -3.29
CA ARG A 301 -52.54 30.68 -2.81
C ARG A 301 -51.90 29.85 -3.90
N LEU A 302 -52.45 29.81 -5.11
CA LEU A 302 -51.83 29.13 -6.27
C LEU A 302 -50.52 29.79 -6.67
N SER A 303 -50.42 31.12 -6.58
CA SER A 303 -49.16 31.84 -6.79
C SER A 303 -48.05 31.39 -5.82
N MET A 304 -48.41 31.15 -4.54
CA MET A 304 -47.47 30.60 -3.56
C MET A 304 -47.03 29.17 -3.94
N TYR A 305 -47.94 28.30 -4.39
CA TYR A 305 -47.59 26.97 -4.91
C TYR A 305 -46.62 27.06 -6.09
N TRP A 306 -46.87 27.95 -7.07
CA TRP A 306 -45.96 28.13 -8.22
C TRP A 306 -44.62 28.72 -7.83
N LYS A 307 -44.56 29.64 -6.88
CA LYS A 307 -43.31 30.19 -6.36
C LYS A 307 -42.45 29.09 -5.73
N LEU A 308 -43.04 28.26 -4.88
CA LEU A 308 -42.37 27.17 -4.20
C LEU A 308 -41.96 26.06 -5.15
N SER A 309 -42.87 25.69 -6.10
CA SER A 309 -42.61 24.74 -7.18
C SER A 309 -41.35 25.10 -7.99
N ARG A 310 -41.21 26.35 -8.41
CA ARG A 310 -40.02 26.83 -9.14
C ARG A 310 -38.77 26.79 -8.27
N LYS A 311 -38.87 27.16 -7.01
CA LYS A 311 -37.73 27.20 -6.08
C LYS A 311 -37.22 25.82 -5.74
N LEU A 312 -38.13 24.83 -5.64
CA LEU A 312 -37.78 23.44 -5.31
C LEU A 312 -37.63 22.54 -6.54
N HIS A 313 -37.91 23.05 -7.75
CA HIS A 313 -37.91 22.27 -9.00
C HIS A 313 -38.79 21.01 -8.92
N ARG A 314 -39.99 21.16 -8.32
CA ARG A 314 -40.99 20.12 -8.16
C ARG A 314 -42.33 20.62 -8.72
N ALA A 315 -43.17 19.70 -9.23
CA ALA A 315 -44.51 20.08 -9.67
C ALA A 315 -45.37 20.48 -8.46
N PRO A 316 -46.29 21.44 -8.63
CA PRO A 316 -47.14 21.92 -7.51
C PRO A 316 -47.92 20.80 -6.81
N GLU A 317 -48.39 19.82 -7.55
CA GLU A 317 -49.10 18.63 -7.08
C GLU A 317 -48.25 17.73 -6.18
N ASP A 318 -46.94 17.71 -6.38
CA ASP A 318 -45.99 16.87 -5.65
C ASP A 318 -45.51 17.51 -4.34
N LEU A 319 -45.80 18.78 -4.10
CA LEU A 319 -45.23 19.52 -2.97
C LEU A 319 -45.62 18.98 -1.61
N PHE A 320 -46.86 18.47 -1.45
CA PHE A 320 -47.31 17.83 -0.20
C PHE A 320 -46.54 16.55 0.07
N ALA A 321 -46.42 15.66 -0.93
CA ALA A 321 -45.67 14.42 -0.80
C ALA A 321 -44.18 14.68 -0.49
N TYR A 322 -43.59 15.68 -1.17
CA TYR A 322 -42.21 16.06 -0.93
C TYR A 322 -41.97 16.63 0.48
N ARG A 323 -42.94 17.39 1.03
CA ARG A 323 -42.87 17.83 2.43
C ARG A 323 -42.79 16.66 3.40
N LEU A 324 -43.60 15.60 3.17
CA LEU A 324 -43.57 14.40 4.01
C LEU A 324 -42.23 13.65 3.89
N GLU A 325 -41.69 13.54 2.68
CA GLU A 325 -40.33 12.96 2.44
C GLU A 325 -39.24 13.75 3.21
N VAL A 326 -39.27 15.09 3.15
CA VAL A 326 -38.33 15.95 3.85
C VAL A 326 -38.41 15.76 5.37
N LYS A 327 -39.63 15.71 5.94
CA LYS A 327 -39.83 15.48 7.38
C LYS A 327 -39.33 14.11 7.82
N ALA A 328 -39.68 13.06 7.10
CA ALA A 328 -39.23 11.70 7.41
C ALA A 328 -37.71 11.61 7.35
N ARG A 329 -37.10 12.24 6.36
CA ARG A 329 -35.62 12.23 6.22
C ARG A 329 -34.93 13.03 7.32
N LEU A 330 -35.51 14.13 7.78
CA LEU A 330 -34.97 14.87 8.93
C LEU A 330 -35.03 14.06 10.23
N GLU A 331 -36.09 13.28 10.43
CA GLU A 331 -36.20 12.37 11.57
C GLU A 331 -35.15 11.27 11.54
N GLU A 332 -34.89 10.64 10.37
CA GLU A 332 -33.83 9.66 10.20
C GLU A 332 -32.42 10.24 10.48
N LEU A 333 -32.16 11.48 10.05
CA LEU A 333 -30.88 12.16 10.25
C LEU A 333 -30.66 12.59 11.72
N ALA A 334 -31.68 12.62 12.53
CA ALA A 334 -31.57 12.93 13.96
C ALA A 334 -31.02 11.76 14.80
N GLU A 335 -31.00 10.52 14.26
CA GLU A 335 -30.39 9.36 14.90
C GLU A 335 -28.85 9.38 14.69
N ASN A 336 -28.11 9.95 15.63
CA ASN A 336 -26.64 10.09 15.55
C ASN A 336 -25.89 8.79 15.86
N ALA A 337 -24.79 8.53 15.11
CA ALA A 337 -23.76 7.56 15.49
C ALA A 337 -23.07 8.02 16.80
N ASP A 338 -22.77 7.08 17.69
CA ASP A 338 -22.11 7.34 18.98
C ASP A 338 -20.60 7.62 18.74
N ILE A 339 -20.27 8.85 18.31
CA ILE A 339 -18.90 9.31 18.02
C ILE A 339 -18.04 9.26 19.29
N GLU A 340 -18.61 9.59 20.45
CA GLU A 340 -17.87 9.60 21.71
C GLU A 340 -17.32 8.21 22.05
N LEU A 341 -18.09 7.15 21.79
CA LEU A 341 -17.63 5.77 21.96
C LEU A 341 -16.51 5.40 20.97
N LEU A 342 -16.58 5.89 19.73
CA LEU A 342 -15.52 5.64 18.72
C LEU A 342 -14.24 6.39 19.09
N GLU A 343 -14.32 7.61 19.59
CA GLU A 343 -13.17 8.38 20.09
C GLU A 343 -12.53 7.70 21.30
N GLU A 344 -13.31 7.21 22.25
CA GLU A 344 -12.80 6.47 23.41
C GLU A 344 -12.09 5.17 22.97
N ASN A 345 -12.65 4.44 22.01
CA ASN A 345 -12.05 3.23 21.46
C ASN A 345 -10.74 3.52 20.72
N GLU A 346 -10.66 4.60 19.91
CA GLU A 346 -9.41 5.06 19.28
C GLU A 346 -8.35 5.37 20.33
N LYS A 347 -8.70 6.16 21.33
CA LYS A 347 -7.80 6.56 22.40
C LYS A 347 -7.25 5.35 23.16
N ARG A 348 -8.08 4.38 23.50
CA ARG A 348 -7.65 3.13 24.17
C ARG A 348 -6.70 2.33 23.28
N ALA A 349 -7.01 2.15 22.00
CA ALA A 349 -6.15 1.43 21.07
C ALA A 349 -4.78 2.12 20.92
N LYS A 350 -4.76 3.46 20.83
CA LYS A 350 -3.55 4.27 20.81
C LYS A 350 -2.70 4.10 22.06
N GLU A 351 -3.30 4.12 23.23
CA GLU A 351 -2.61 3.91 24.50
C GLU A 351 -1.95 2.52 24.57
N VAL A 352 -2.66 1.48 24.11
CA VAL A 352 -2.11 0.11 24.02
C VAL A 352 -0.91 0.07 23.07
N PHE A 353 -1.02 0.68 21.88
CA PHE A 353 0.10 0.78 20.94
C PHE A 353 1.30 1.50 21.58
N LEU A 354 1.11 2.67 22.17
CA LEU A 354 2.18 3.46 22.77
C LEU A 354 2.88 2.69 23.91
N LYS A 355 2.14 1.96 24.73
CA LYS A 355 2.68 1.13 25.81
C LYS A 355 3.55 -0.01 25.25
N ARG A 356 3.07 -0.73 24.22
CA ARG A 356 3.81 -1.82 23.59
C ARG A 356 5.05 -1.29 22.85
N ALA A 357 4.92 -0.17 22.15
CA ALA A 357 6.03 0.49 21.46
C ALA A 357 7.12 0.95 22.43
N ALA A 358 6.76 1.52 23.59
CA ALA A 358 7.72 1.91 24.61
C ALA A 358 8.52 0.71 25.15
N ALA A 359 7.87 -0.43 25.37
CA ALA A 359 8.54 -1.67 25.79
C ALA A 359 9.53 -2.17 24.71
N LEU A 360 9.13 -2.11 23.43
CA LEU A 360 10.02 -2.45 22.30
C LEU A 360 11.21 -1.50 22.23
N THR A 361 10.99 -0.18 22.38
CA THR A 361 12.07 0.83 22.38
C THR A 361 13.09 0.56 23.47
N GLN A 362 12.66 0.24 24.69
CA GLN A 362 13.58 -0.12 25.78
C GLN A 362 14.40 -1.38 25.47
N ALA A 363 13.78 -2.41 24.94
CA ALA A 363 14.48 -3.63 24.53
C ALA A 363 15.50 -3.37 23.42
N ARG A 364 15.15 -2.54 22.43
CA ARG A 364 16.04 -2.12 21.34
C ARG A 364 17.20 -1.27 21.84
N MET A 365 16.97 -0.35 22.78
CA MET A 365 18.04 0.45 23.40
C MET A 365 19.09 -0.43 24.06
N LYS A 366 18.66 -1.44 24.82
CA LYS A 366 19.56 -2.40 25.43
C LYS A 366 20.32 -3.19 24.37
N ALA A 367 19.62 -3.76 23.39
CA ALA A 367 20.24 -4.50 22.29
C ALA A 367 21.24 -3.64 21.49
N ALA A 368 20.92 -2.36 21.25
CA ALA A 368 21.80 -1.41 20.58
C ALA A 368 23.09 -1.15 21.37
N GLN A 369 23.01 -1.01 22.68
CA GLN A 369 24.19 -0.86 23.54
C GLN A 369 25.07 -2.10 23.54
N ASP A 370 24.45 -3.28 23.71
CA ASP A 370 25.16 -4.57 23.75
C ASP A 370 25.82 -4.86 22.39
N LEU A 371 25.11 -4.65 21.28
CA LEU A 371 25.64 -4.81 19.92
C LEU A 371 26.76 -3.81 19.64
N SER A 372 26.58 -2.53 20.00
CA SER A 372 27.60 -1.49 19.84
C SER A 372 28.89 -1.89 20.53
N LYS A 373 28.80 -2.38 21.76
CA LYS A 373 29.96 -2.83 22.53
C LYS A 373 30.62 -4.04 21.88
N ALA A 374 29.87 -5.09 21.57
CA ALA A 374 30.42 -6.32 21.01
C ALA A 374 31.12 -6.08 19.66
N VAL A 375 30.51 -5.27 18.78
CA VAL A 375 31.11 -4.92 17.48
C VAL A 375 32.33 -4.00 17.68
N THR A 376 32.29 -3.06 18.60
CA THR A 376 33.45 -2.19 18.91
C THR A 376 34.64 -3.02 19.38
N ASP A 377 34.42 -4.00 20.26
CA ASP A 377 35.45 -4.88 20.75
C ASP A 377 36.06 -5.72 19.59
N GLU A 378 35.23 -6.22 18.68
CA GLU A 378 35.71 -6.97 17.51
C GLU A 378 36.47 -6.09 16.50
N MET A 379 36.09 -4.81 16.33
CA MET A 379 36.79 -3.87 15.48
C MET A 379 38.26 -3.65 15.93
N GLN A 380 38.54 -3.70 17.27
CA GLN A 380 39.92 -3.60 17.76
C GLN A 380 40.79 -4.73 17.22
N HIS A 381 40.26 -5.94 17.12
CA HIS A 381 40.98 -7.10 16.56
C HIS A 381 41.19 -6.98 15.06
N LEU A 382 40.34 -6.24 14.36
CA LEU A 382 40.47 -5.98 12.91
C LEU A 382 41.36 -4.78 12.55
N SER A 383 42.28 -4.38 13.43
CA SER A 383 43.19 -3.23 13.26
C SER A 383 42.48 -1.89 13.07
N MET A 384 41.33 -1.73 13.73
CA MET A 384 40.61 -0.44 13.84
C MET A 384 40.77 0.10 15.25
N THR A 385 42.02 0.25 15.71
CA THR A 385 42.34 0.63 17.10
C THR A 385 41.73 1.98 17.47
N GLY A 386 40.91 2.00 18.53
CA GLY A 386 40.21 3.19 18.99
C GLY A 386 38.98 3.55 18.15
N GLY A 387 38.67 2.77 17.10
CA GLY A 387 37.43 2.88 16.37
C GLY A 387 36.25 2.38 17.21
N CYS A 388 35.04 2.85 16.92
CA CYS A 388 33.84 2.39 17.61
C CYS A 388 32.61 2.39 16.71
N LEU A 389 31.68 1.51 17.04
CA LEU A 389 30.31 1.52 16.52
C LEU A 389 29.40 2.13 17.59
N GLN A 390 28.58 3.10 17.20
CA GLN A 390 27.52 3.67 18.00
C GLN A 390 26.20 3.47 17.28
N ILE A 391 25.22 2.89 17.94
CA ILE A 391 23.89 2.69 17.38
C ILE A 391 22.95 3.69 18.03
N THR A 392 22.27 4.47 17.22
CA THR A 392 21.27 5.46 17.66
C THR A 392 19.86 5.06 17.21
N LEU A 393 18.88 5.41 18.04
CA LEU A 393 17.46 5.14 17.81
C LEU A 393 16.67 6.44 17.82
N PRO A 394 16.81 7.29 16.78
CA PRO A 394 16.07 8.53 16.70
C PRO A 394 14.56 8.28 16.63
N LYS A 395 13.79 9.08 17.38
CA LYS A 395 12.33 9.01 17.36
C LYS A 395 11.79 9.37 15.97
N CYS A 396 10.72 8.73 15.57
CA CYS A 396 9.96 9.03 14.38
C CYS A 396 8.46 8.93 14.66
N ASP A 397 7.64 9.30 13.67
CA ASP A 397 6.21 9.10 13.75
C ASP A 397 5.87 7.62 13.97
N PRO A 398 4.80 7.33 14.74
CA PRO A 398 4.34 5.97 14.97
C PRO A 398 4.11 5.19 13.66
N TRP A 399 4.53 3.95 13.64
CA TRP A 399 4.35 3.04 12.52
C TRP A 399 4.30 1.57 12.98
N ALA A 400 4.00 0.65 12.08
CA ALA A 400 3.86 -0.78 12.40
C ALA A 400 5.07 -1.45 13.05
N GLY A 401 6.25 -0.82 13.00
CA GLY A 401 7.49 -1.32 13.61
C GLY A 401 7.91 -0.59 14.88
N GLY A 402 7.13 0.38 15.38
CA GLY A 402 7.44 1.14 16.60
C GLY A 402 7.40 2.65 16.42
N MET A 403 8.26 3.36 17.15
CA MET A 403 8.35 4.83 17.16
C MET A 403 9.77 5.33 16.93
N GLU A 404 10.68 4.49 16.47
CA GLU A 404 12.08 4.83 16.23
C GLU A 404 12.56 4.31 14.88
N ARG A 405 13.56 4.97 14.34
CA ARG A 405 14.43 4.49 13.27
C ARG A 405 15.73 3.99 13.87
N CYS A 406 16.55 3.33 13.09
CA CYS A 406 17.87 2.89 13.54
C CYS A 406 18.94 3.50 12.64
N GLU A 407 20.03 3.97 13.23
CA GLU A 407 21.16 4.46 12.49
C GLU A 407 22.47 3.99 13.14
N PHE A 408 23.31 3.33 12.34
CA PHE A 408 24.64 2.89 12.73
C PHE A 408 25.64 4.00 12.39
N LEU A 409 26.26 4.54 13.44
CA LEU A 409 27.33 5.51 13.36
C LEU A 409 28.67 4.84 13.67
N VAL A 410 29.71 5.14 12.91
CA VAL A 410 31.01 4.52 13.11
C VAL A 410 32.14 5.54 13.07
N SER A 411 33.15 5.33 13.88
CA SER A 411 34.47 5.96 13.75
C SER A 411 35.53 4.90 13.48
N GLY A 412 36.46 5.17 12.55
CA GLY A 412 37.52 4.23 12.18
C GLY A 412 38.72 4.23 13.14
N HIS A 413 38.93 5.28 13.93
CA HIS A 413 40.07 5.45 14.83
C HIS A 413 39.71 6.33 16.02
N ALA A 414 40.56 6.33 17.06
CA ALA A 414 40.40 7.17 18.24
C ALA A 414 40.33 8.66 17.89
N GLY A 415 39.40 9.39 18.54
CA GLY A 415 39.21 10.83 18.36
C GLY A 415 38.42 11.24 17.12
N ALA A 416 38.07 10.33 16.22
CA ALA A 416 37.18 10.62 15.11
C ALA A 416 35.71 10.66 15.58
N THR A 417 34.96 11.63 15.07
CA THR A 417 33.51 11.71 15.34
C THR A 417 32.77 10.58 14.61
N PRO A 418 31.93 9.79 15.29
CA PRO A 418 31.13 8.77 14.64
C PRO A 418 30.23 9.37 13.57
N ARG A 419 30.19 8.74 12.38
CA ARG A 419 29.41 9.17 11.20
C ARG A 419 28.57 8.01 10.69
N PRO A 420 27.43 8.29 10.02
CA PRO A 420 26.64 7.24 9.38
C PRO A 420 27.48 6.36 8.48
N LEU A 421 27.20 5.06 8.47
CA LEU A 421 27.90 4.08 7.62
C LEU A 421 27.94 4.49 6.15
N THR A 422 26.90 5.18 5.67
CA THR A 422 26.82 5.72 4.30
C THR A 422 27.86 6.77 3.98
N LYS A 423 28.50 7.35 5.00
CA LYS A 423 29.54 8.40 4.89
C LYS A 423 30.94 7.89 5.20
N VAL A 424 31.14 6.59 5.35
CA VAL A 424 32.46 5.98 5.52
C VAL A 424 33.23 6.09 4.21
N ALA A 425 34.39 6.72 4.24
CA ALA A 425 35.14 7.11 3.04
C ALA A 425 35.93 5.97 2.40
N SER A 426 36.26 4.92 3.16
CA SER A 426 37.14 3.82 2.74
C SER A 426 36.37 2.51 2.56
N GLY A 427 36.42 1.91 1.37
CA GLY A 427 35.82 0.60 1.12
C GLY A 427 36.41 -0.51 2.03
N GLY A 428 37.71 -0.46 2.32
CA GLY A 428 38.35 -1.40 3.26
C GLY A 428 37.90 -1.23 4.72
N GLU A 429 37.60 -0.01 5.17
CA GLU A 429 37.02 0.22 6.50
C GLU A 429 35.61 -0.33 6.57
N LEU A 430 34.76 -0.04 5.58
CA LEU A 430 33.41 -0.54 5.51
C LEU A 430 33.37 -2.08 5.48
N ALA A 431 34.28 -2.72 4.74
CA ALA A 431 34.40 -4.17 4.69
C ALA A 431 34.73 -4.77 6.07
N ARG A 432 35.70 -4.18 6.81
CA ARG A 432 36.04 -4.65 8.17
C ARG A 432 34.89 -4.44 9.18
N ILE A 433 34.22 -3.30 9.11
CA ILE A 433 33.05 -3.03 9.98
C ILE A 433 31.93 -4.02 9.67
N SER A 434 31.65 -4.23 8.39
CA SER A 434 30.63 -5.19 7.95
C SER A 434 30.96 -6.60 8.40
N LEU A 435 32.24 -6.98 8.34
CA LEU A 435 32.70 -8.28 8.84
C LEU A 435 32.53 -8.39 10.36
N ALA A 436 32.90 -7.36 11.14
CA ALA A 436 32.71 -7.37 12.58
C ALA A 436 31.21 -7.52 12.94
N ILE A 437 30.34 -6.77 12.28
CA ILE A 437 28.90 -6.88 12.46
C ILE A 437 28.40 -8.27 12.08
N ALA A 438 28.80 -8.79 10.92
CA ALA A 438 28.40 -10.11 10.43
C ALA A 438 28.81 -11.23 11.40
N VAL A 439 30.04 -11.18 11.91
CA VAL A 439 30.53 -12.16 12.89
C VAL A 439 29.74 -12.15 14.19
N ILE A 440 29.50 -10.96 14.74
CA ILE A 440 28.75 -10.83 16.01
C ILE A 440 27.28 -11.23 15.81
N THR A 441 26.66 -10.80 14.72
CA THR A 441 25.26 -11.16 14.42
C THR A 441 25.11 -12.63 14.00
N ALA A 442 26.08 -13.20 13.31
CA ALA A 442 26.09 -14.61 12.97
C ALA A 442 26.06 -15.51 14.22
N GLN A 443 26.70 -15.12 15.32
CA GLN A 443 26.66 -15.91 16.57
C GLN A 443 25.25 -16.14 17.09
N ILE A 444 24.31 -15.28 16.73
CA ILE A 444 22.94 -15.28 17.25
C ILE A 444 21.94 -15.77 16.20
N THR A 445 22.28 -15.63 14.92
CA THR A 445 21.40 -16.11 13.84
C THR A 445 21.37 -17.64 13.86
N PRO A 446 20.22 -18.27 13.98
CA PRO A 446 20.12 -19.74 14.09
C PRO A 446 20.22 -20.44 12.72
N VAL A 447 21.09 -19.95 11.84
CA VAL A 447 21.29 -20.49 10.48
C VAL A 447 22.52 -21.41 10.49
N PRO A 448 22.41 -22.64 9.96
CA PRO A 448 23.47 -23.62 10.06
C PRO A 448 24.65 -23.41 9.10
N THR A 449 24.45 -22.67 8.00
CA THR A 449 25.47 -22.42 6.97
C THR A 449 25.66 -20.92 6.75
N LEU A 450 26.89 -20.45 6.85
CA LEU A 450 27.31 -19.07 6.61
C LEU A 450 28.22 -19.03 5.38
N ILE A 451 28.01 -18.07 4.51
CA ILE A 451 28.83 -17.86 3.33
C ILE A 451 29.40 -16.46 3.38
N PHE A 452 30.72 -16.35 3.24
CA PHE A 452 31.47 -15.10 3.20
C PHE A 452 32.16 -14.92 1.85
N ASP A 453 31.75 -13.91 1.09
CA ASP A 453 32.37 -13.52 -0.16
C ASP A 453 33.12 -12.20 0.01
N GLU A 454 34.31 -12.12 -0.57
CA GLU A 454 35.15 -10.92 -0.58
C GLU A 454 35.46 -10.31 0.81
N VAL A 455 35.45 -11.12 1.88
CA VAL A 455 35.72 -10.64 3.25
C VAL A 455 37.14 -10.13 3.43
N ASP A 456 38.01 -10.53 2.54
CA ASP A 456 39.43 -10.16 2.49
C ASP A 456 39.72 -8.95 1.58
N SER A 457 38.70 -8.30 1.05
CA SER A 457 38.85 -7.10 0.23
C SER A 457 39.40 -5.93 1.09
N GLY A 458 40.57 -5.41 0.65
CA GLY A 458 41.22 -4.28 1.33
C GLY A 458 41.88 -4.61 2.68
N ILE A 459 42.11 -5.89 2.98
CA ILE A 459 42.89 -6.33 4.14
C ILE A 459 44.13 -7.12 3.70
N GLY A 460 45.10 -7.27 4.60
CA GLY A 460 46.31 -8.05 4.33
C GLY A 460 47.14 -8.25 5.61
N GLY A 461 48.24 -9.01 5.51
CA GLY A 461 49.18 -9.23 6.61
C GLY A 461 48.51 -9.81 7.87
N ALA A 462 48.78 -9.23 9.02
CA ALA A 462 48.28 -9.69 10.30
C ALA A 462 46.73 -9.66 10.41
N VAL A 463 46.05 -8.67 9.77
CA VAL A 463 44.58 -8.58 9.78
C VAL A 463 43.95 -9.78 9.09
N ALA A 464 44.50 -10.24 7.99
CA ALA A 464 44.03 -11.41 7.26
C ALA A 464 44.06 -12.69 8.13
N GLU A 465 45.10 -12.85 8.96
CA GLU A 465 45.22 -13.96 9.88
C GLU A 465 44.12 -13.88 10.98
N VAL A 466 43.88 -12.70 11.53
CA VAL A 466 42.80 -12.47 12.51
C VAL A 466 41.45 -12.83 11.90
N VAL A 467 41.16 -12.37 10.68
CA VAL A 467 39.91 -12.71 9.96
C VAL A 467 39.77 -14.22 9.77
N GLY A 468 40.85 -14.88 9.30
CA GLY A 468 40.86 -16.34 9.13
C GLY A 468 40.55 -17.10 10.42
N ARG A 469 41.17 -16.70 11.53
CA ARG A 469 40.90 -17.31 12.86
C ARG A 469 39.45 -17.08 13.32
N LEU A 470 38.90 -15.92 13.04
CA LEU A 470 37.55 -15.52 13.38
C LEU A 470 36.51 -16.37 12.62
N LEU A 471 36.71 -16.54 11.31
CA LEU A 471 35.89 -17.41 10.48
C LEU A 471 35.99 -18.88 10.91
N ARG A 472 37.22 -19.34 11.28
CA ARG A 472 37.41 -20.68 11.81
C ARG A 472 36.67 -20.91 13.14
N ARG A 473 36.70 -19.94 14.06
CA ARG A 473 35.93 -19.98 15.32
C ARG A 473 34.43 -20.08 15.06
N LEU A 474 33.88 -19.34 14.08
CA LEU A 474 32.48 -19.50 13.65
C LEU A 474 32.19 -20.89 13.12
N GLY A 475 33.17 -21.51 12.45
CA GLY A 475 33.07 -22.86 11.89
C GLY A 475 32.99 -23.98 12.93
N HIS A 476 33.33 -23.76 14.21
CA HIS A 476 33.25 -24.84 15.23
C HIS A 476 31.85 -25.45 15.39
N ASN A 477 30.81 -24.60 15.36
CA ASN A 477 29.44 -25.03 15.57
C ASN A 477 28.56 -24.89 14.32
N ARG A 478 29.15 -24.50 13.19
CA ARG A 478 28.45 -24.20 11.94
C ARG A 478 29.32 -24.56 10.75
N GLN A 479 28.70 -24.54 9.60
CA GLN A 479 29.43 -24.63 8.35
C GLN A 479 29.68 -23.20 7.84
N VAL A 480 30.94 -22.89 7.53
CA VAL A 480 31.38 -21.59 6.99
C VAL A 480 32.06 -21.82 5.65
N LEU A 481 31.52 -21.22 4.59
CA LEU A 481 32.17 -21.16 3.28
C LEU A 481 32.75 -19.77 3.08
N CYS A 482 34.01 -19.66 2.69
CA CYS A 482 34.68 -18.38 2.49
C CYS A 482 35.41 -18.36 1.16
N VAL A 483 35.13 -17.37 0.32
CA VAL A 483 35.94 -17.08 -0.86
C VAL A 483 37.09 -16.15 -0.47
N THR A 484 38.33 -16.55 -0.75
CA THR A 484 39.51 -15.76 -0.37
C THR A 484 40.60 -15.80 -1.43
N HIS A 485 41.36 -14.72 -1.52
CA HIS A 485 42.59 -14.64 -2.29
C HIS A 485 43.83 -14.52 -1.37
N LEU A 486 43.65 -14.47 -0.06
CA LEU A 486 44.72 -14.31 0.92
C LEU A 486 45.18 -15.66 1.51
N PRO A 487 46.48 -15.98 1.45
CA PRO A 487 47.01 -17.23 2.01
C PRO A 487 46.80 -17.36 3.51
N GLN A 488 46.81 -16.24 4.24
CA GLN A 488 46.58 -16.22 5.71
C GLN A 488 45.17 -16.68 6.08
N VAL A 489 44.15 -16.27 5.32
CA VAL A 489 42.75 -16.71 5.54
C VAL A 489 42.62 -18.18 5.16
N ALA A 490 43.16 -18.59 4.00
CA ALA A 490 43.11 -19.97 3.52
C ALA A 490 43.83 -20.96 4.46
N ALA A 491 44.93 -20.54 5.08
CA ALA A 491 45.67 -21.34 6.06
C ALA A 491 44.81 -21.68 7.32
N CYS A 492 43.87 -20.82 7.70
CA CYS A 492 42.99 -21.04 8.84
C CYS A 492 41.84 -22.03 8.55
N ALA A 493 41.60 -22.40 7.29
CA ALA A 493 40.50 -23.29 6.92
C ALA A 493 40.66 -24.72 7.48
N ASN A 494 39.53 -25.38 7.73
CA ASN A 494 39.48 -26.82 7.99
C ASN A 494 39.58 -27.59 6.69
N ASN A 495 38.89 -27.12 5.65
CA ASN A 495 38.88 -27.70 4.31
C ASN A 495 39.20 -26.62 3.28
N GLN A 496 39.75 -27.02 2.15
CA GLN A 496 40.04 -26.08 1.07
C GLN A 496 39.64 -26.66 -0.27
N TRP A 497 38.96 -25.85 -1.07
CA TRP A 497 38.57 -26.18 -2.43
C TRP A 497 39.33 -25.29 -3.40
N LEU A 498 39.86 -25.91 -4.47
CA LEU A 498 40.56 -25.21 -5.55
C LEU A 498 39.64 -25.06 -6.74
N VAL A 499 39.47 -23.82 -7.17
CA VAL A 499 38.77 -23.46 -8.42
C VAL A 499 39.85 -23.25 -9.49
N GLN A 500 39.77 -24.01 -10.57
CA GLN A 500 40.69 -23.94 -11.70
C GLN A 500 39.92 -23.66 -12.99
N LYS A 501 40.54 -22.87 -13.87
CA LYS A 501 40.09 -22.70 -15.26
C LYS A 501 40.94 -23.55 -16.18
N GLU A 502 40.29 -24.24 -17.10
CA GLU A 502 40.93 -24.97 -18.17
C GLU A 502 40.34 -24.48 -19.49
N THR A 503 41.21 -24.15 -20.44
CA THR A 503 40.80 -23.75 -21.78
C THR A 503 41.23 -24.80 -22.77
N HIS A 504 40.27 -25.50 -23.36
CA HIS A 504 40.49 -26.44 -24.44
C HIS A 504 39.69 -25.98 -25.67
N ASP A 505 40.32 -25.92 -26.84
CA ASP A 505 39.67 -25.58 -28.12
C ASP A 505 38.80 -24.31 -28.07
N GLU A 506 39.37 -23.23 -27.51
CA GLU A 506 38.69 -21.93 -27.29
C GLU A 506 37.50 -21.94 -26.29
N VAL A 507 37.17 -23.10 -25.70
CA VAL A 507 36.14 -23.20 -24.68
C VAL A 507 36.76 -23.19 -23.29
N THR A 508 36.44 -22.18 -22.50
CA THR A 508 36.88 -22.08 -21.10
C THR A 508 35.88 -22.79 -20.21
N THR A 509 36.35 -23.74 -19.42
CA THR A 509 35.57 -24.43 -18.39
C THR A 509 36.16 -24.16 -17.01
N SER A 510 35.33 -24.15 -15.98
CA SER A 510 35.75 -24.07 -14.59
C SER A 510 35.48 -25.40 -13.90
N SER A 511 36.45 -25.89 -13.16
CA SER A 511 36.37 -27.06 -12.31
C SER A 511 36.64 -26.67 -10.86
N LEU A 512 36.08 -27.44 -9.93
CA LEU A 512 36.31 -27.28 -8.50
C LEU A 512 36.59 -28.65 -7.89
N ARG A 513 37.60 -28.71 -7.05
CA ARG A 513 37.96 -29.94 -6.33
C ARG A 513 38.46 -29.68 -4.93
N PRO A 514 38.19 -30.58 -3.97
CA PRO A 514 38.81 -30.54 -2.66
C PRO A 514 40.32 -30.79 -2.76
N LEU A 515 41.08 -30.15 -1.87
CA LEU A 515 42.51 -30.33 -1.77
C LEU A 515 42.86 -31.26 -0.59
N SER A 516 43.82 -32.16 -0.82
CA SER A 516 44.50 -32.90 0.25
C SER A 516 45.40 -31.97 1.08
N ASP A 517 45.84 -32.42 2.25
CA ASP A 517 46.73 -31.60 3.11
C ASP A 517 48.05 -31.18 2.39
N GLU A 518 48.62 -32.06 1.59
CA GLU A 518 49.82 -31.73 0.80
C GLU A 518 49.52 -30.70 -0.31
N GLU A 519 48.42 -30.85 -1.01
CA GLU A 519 47.99 -29.91 -2.04
C GLU A 519 47.64 -28.55 -1.45
N ARG A 520 47.07 -28.50 -0.25
CA ARG A 520 46.82 -27.25 0.48
C ARG A 520 48.09 -26.46 0.73
N ILE A 521 49.17 -27.15 1.20
CA ILE A 521 50.47 -26.50 1.42
C ILE A 521 50.97 -25.87 0.12
N ARG A 522 50.88 -26.58 -1.01
CA ARG A 522 51.31 -26.10 -2.31
C ARG A 522 50.46 -24.91 -2.79
N GLU A 523 49.15 -24.97 -2.63
CA GLU A 523 48.27 -23.88 -3.04
C GLU A 523 48.47 -22.63 -2.18
N ILE A 524 48.62 -22.75 -0.86
CA ILE A 524 48.94 -21.64 0.03
C ILE A 524 50.32 -21.04 -0.31
N ALA A 525 51.32 -21.89 -0.65
CA ALA A 525 52.62 -21.44 -1.12
C ALA A 525 52.53 -20.66 -2.45
N ARG A 526 51.71 -21.15 -3.40
CA ARG A 526 51.39 -20.44 -4.65
C ARG A 526 50.74 -19.07 -4.40
N MET A 527 49.77 -19.02 -3.48
CA MET A 527 49.11 -17.76 -3.12
C MET A 527 50.06 -16.74 -2.47
N ALA A 528 51.04 -17.21 -1.69
CA ALA A 528 52.01 -16.37 -1.00
C ALA A 528 53.19 -15.94 -1.88
N GLY A 529 53.69 -16.85 -2.71
CA GLY A 529 54.93 -16.66 -3.48
C GLY A 529 54.77 -16.42 -4.99
N GLY A 530 53.54 -16.50 -5.52
CA GLY A 530 53.27 -16.35 -6.95
C GLY A 530 53.63 -17.59 -7.78
N LEU A 531 54.12 -17.41 -9.03
CA LEU A 531 54.29 -18.49 -9.99
C LEU A 531 55.44 -19.46 -9.65
N GLN A 532 56.43 -19.03 -8.85
CA GLN A 532 57.56 -19.87 -8.46
C GLN A 532 57.41 -20.37 -7.03
N ILE A 533 57.13 -21.66 -6.90
CA ILE A 533 57.07 -22.34 -5.60
C ILE A 533 58.50 -22.80 -5.24
N THR A 534 59.04 -22.24 -4.16
CA THR A 534 60.35 -22.60 -3.62
C THR A 534 60.21 -23.37 -2.30
N ASP A 535 61.22 -24.05 -1.84
CA ASP A 535 61.23 -24.73 -0.55
C ASP A 535 60.97 -23.75 0.61
N ALA A 536 61.41 -22.50 0.49
CA ALA A 536 61.14 -21.46 1.47
C ALA A 536 59.67 -21.09 1.52
N THR A 537 59.00 -20.98 0.35
CA THR A 537 57.55 -20.67 0.32
C THR A 537 56.71 -21.84 0.80
N LEU A 538 57.11 -23.09 0.54
CA LEU A 538 56.46 -24.29 1.08
C LEU A 538 56.57 -24.35 2.61
N LYS A 539 57.74 -24.07 3.15
CA LYS A 539 57.95 -24.03 4.61
C LYS A 539 57.13 -22.91 5.27
N SER A 540 57.08 -21.73 4.66
CA SER A 540 56.27 -20.62 5.15
C SER A 540 54.76 -20.96 5.13
N ALA A 541 54.31 -21.63 4.07
CA ALA A 541 52.91 -22.09 3.96
C ALA A 541 52.57 -23.11 5.05
N GLN A 542 53.50 -24.05 5.33
CA GLN A 542 53.32 -25.02 6.42
C GLN A 542 53.29 -24.35 7.79
N GLU A 543 54.17 -23.37 8.05
CA GLU A 543 54.17 -22.60 9.30
C GLU A 543 52.88 -21.82 9.50
N LEU A 544 52.30 -21.24 8.45
CA LEU A 544 50.97 -20.54 8.51
C LEU A 544 49.88 -21.53 8.92
N ILE A 545 49.79 -22.69 8.32
CA ILE A 545 48.79 -23.73 8.66
C ILE A 545 48.96 -24.20 10.10
N GLU A 546 50.22 -24.46 10.54
CA GLU A 546 50.49 -24.90 11.91
C GLU A 546 50.18 -23.80 12.93
N SER A 547 50.47 -22.53 12.66
CA SER A 547 50.10 -21.39 13.51
C SER A 547 48.60 -21.31 13.71
N ALA A 548 47.83 -21.47 12.61
CA ALA A 548 46.39 -21.46 12.67
C ALA A 548 45.82 -22.63 13.51
N LYS A 549 46.42 -23.84 13.39
CA LYS A 549 46.00 -25.02 14.20
C LYS A 549 46.31 -24.88 15.71
N ARG A 550 47.48 -24.27 16.05
CA ARG A 550 47.91 -24.08 17.47
C ARG A 550 47.02 -23.05 18.18
N ALA A 551 46.53 -22.05 17.49
CA ALA A 551 45.66 -21.02 18.07
C ALA A 551 44.33 -21.60 18.55
N ASP A 552 43.78 -22.63 17.91
CA ASP A 552 42.57 -23.33 18.33
C ASP A 552 42.74 -24.11 19.65
N GLY A 553 43.89 -24.73 19.83
CA GLY A 553 44.14 -25.56 21.05
C GLY A 553 44.28 -24.74 22.35
N ASN A 554 44.39 -23.39 22.26
CA ASN A 554 44.45 -22.50 23.42
C ASN A 554 43.06 -21.91 23.81
N VAL A 555 42.05 -22.01 22.98
CA VAL A 555 40.70 -21.46 23.26
C VAL A 555 39.89 -22.41 24.15
N ASP A 556 40.18 -23.74 24.11
CA ASP A 556 39.51 -24.74 24.95
C ASP A 556 40.01 -24.78 26.42
N LYS A 557 40.93 -23.90 26.78
CA LYS A 557 41.57 -23.87 28.12
C LYS A 557 41.25 -22.63 28.96
N ASN A 558 40.42 -21.71 28.51
CA ASN A 558 40.01 -20.53 29.30
C ASN A 558 38.51 -20.47 29.52
#